data_05dcd1a7951a2abd33c864c8939b2146
#
_entry.id   05dcd1a7951a2abd33c864c8939b2146
#
_cell.length_a   1.000
_cell.length_b   1.000
_cell.length_c   1.000
_cell.angle_alpha   90.00
_cell.angle_beta   90.00
_cell.angle_gamma   90.00
#
_symmetry.space_group_name_H-M   'P 1'
#
loop_
_entity.id
_entity.type
_entity.pdbx_description
1 polymer ?
#
loop_
_entity_poly.entity_id
_entity_poly.type
_entity_poly.pdbx_seq_one_letter_code
_entity_poly.pdbx_strand_id
1 'polypeptide(L)'
;MATKTSRLARFTNLEFVLGAFLTTVICLAVLFSDVLFPGGAEKIDLMARLAKPFASAAHPLGTDPLGRDVLARVVAGGKISLLVGFTSVIGAVIFGVAVGLVAGYYRGFWDMLVMRFADIQLAMPFILLAITFIAIVGGSLTNTIILLIVSQWVQYARLVRGSVLTLREREFILSARAIGVKDWRIILQHLLPNLIGPVIVLMTLNVANNILLESSLTFLGLGVDPTIPSWGGMLADGRTYLQTAWWVSVFPGLAILLTVLGLNLLGDWLRDSLDPTGRTSR
;
A
#
# COMPACT_ATOMS: atom_id res chain seq x y z
N MET A 1 19.03 32.55 12.78
CA MET A 1 19.98 31.39 12.65
C MET A 1 19.33 30.16 13.25
N ALA A 2 18.44 29.48 12.53
CA ALA A 2 17.80 28.24 12.99
C ALA A 2 18.71 27.08 12.62
N THR A 3 19.22 26.43 13.64
CA THR A 3 20.33 25.51 13.66
C THR A 3 20.11 24.26 12.78
N LYS A 4 21.11 23.96 11.96
CA LYS A 4 21.28 22.71 11.17
C LYS A 4 21.10 21.41 12.01
N THR A 5 21.24 21.51 13.33
CA THR A 5 21.11 20.40 14.28
C THR A 5 19.70 19.82 14.41
N SER A 6 18.63 20.58 14.09
CA SER A 6 17.26 20.09 14.19
C SER A 6 16.84 19.15 13.02
N ARG A 7 17.53 19.22 11.88
CA ARG A 7 17.26 18.31 10.75
C ARG A 7 17.87 16.93 10.94
N LEU A 8 19.10 16.84 11.44
CA LEU A 8 19.77 15.57 11.70
C LEU A 8 19.10 14.78 12.84
N ALA A 9 18.60 15.45 13.87
CA ALA A 9 17.86 14.81 14.97
C ALA A 9 16.54 14.14 14.53
N ARG A 10 15.98 14.51 13.39
CA ARG A 10 14.78 13.86 12.83
C ARG A 10 15.08 12.51 12.19
N PHE A 11 16.27 12.32 11.61
CA PHE A 11 16.70 11.05 11.01
C PHE A 11 17.25 10.05 12.03
N THR A 12 17.42 10.46 13.29
CA THR A 12 17.85 9.59 14.41
C THR A 12 16.68 9.06 15.23
N ASN A 13 15.43 9.37 14.88
CA ASN A 13 14.26 8.75 15.51
C ASN A 13 14.30 7.24 15.25
N LEU A 14 14.17 6.47 16.31
CA LEU A 14 14.17 5.00 16.26
C LEU A 14 13.12 4.48 15.26
N GLU A 15 11.96 5.11 15.20
CA GLU A 15 10.88 4.79 14.28
C GLU A 15 11.33 4.90 12.82
N PHE A 16 11.99 6.01 12.45
CA PHE A 16 12.51 6.17 11.09
C PHE A 16 13.57 5.13 10.75
N VAL A 17 14.54 4.95 11.64
CA VAL A 17 15.67 4.02 11.41
C VAL A 17 15.15 2.59 11.27
N LEU A 18 14.25 2.17 12.16
CA LEU A 18 13.67 0.83 12.13
C LEU A 18 12.77 0.64 10.90
N GLY A 19 11.89 1.61 10.62
CA GLY A 19 11.01 1.58 9.45
C GLY A 19 11.77 1.56 8.13
N ALA A 20 12.78 2.43 7.99
CA ALA A 20 13.64 2.48 6.82
C ALA A 20 14.45 1.19 6.64
N PHE A 21 15.02 0.67 7.73
CA PHE A 21 15.77 -0.59 7.69
C PHE A 21 14.90 -1.76 7.23
N LEU A 22 13.74 -1.98 7.88
CA LEU A 22 12.84 -3.07 7.53
C LEU A 22 12.36 -2.98 6.08
N THR A 23 11.87 -1.80 5.67
CA THR A 23 11.36 -1.60 4.32
C THR A 23 12.47 -1.77 3.27
N THR A 24 13.66 -1.21 3.51
CA THR A 24 14.78 -1.32 2.57
C THR A 24 15.26 -2.76 2.43
N VAL A 25 15.44 -3.49 3.53
CA VAL A 25 15.88 -4.89 3.50
C VAL A 25 14.90 -5.75 2.73
N ILE A 26 13.59 -5.60 2.99
CA ILE A 26 12.56 -6.38 2.30
C ILE A 26 12.50 -6.00 0.82
N CYS A 27 12.48 -4.71 0.48
CA CYS A 27 12.46 -4.26 -0.92
C CYS A 27 13.71 -4.73 -1.69
N LEU A 28 14.89 -4.68 -1.10
CA LEU A 28 16.11 -5.18 -1.72
C LEU A 28 16.05 -6.71 -1.90
N ALA A 29 15.65 -7.45 -0.88
CA ALA A 29 15.50 -8.90 -0.99
C ALA A 29 14.53 -9.28 -2.13
N VAL A 30 13.37 -8.62 -2.20
CA VAL A 30 12.37 -8.83 -3.26
C VAL A 30 12.91 -8.43 -4.63
N LEU A 31 13.57 -7.29 -4.75
CA LEU A 31 14.13 -6.80 -6.02
C LEU A 31 15.20 -7.75 -6.59
N PHE A 32 16.07 -8.26 -5.71
CA PHE A 32 17.15 -9.16 -6.09
C PHE A 32 16.79 -10.65 -5.96
N SER A 33 15.49 -10.99 -5.85
CA SER A 33 15.03 -12.38 -5.65
C SER A 33 15.54 -13.35 -6.72
N ASP A 34 15.62 -12.93 -7.99
CA ASP A 34 16.08 -13.79 -9.09
C ASP A 34 17.59 -14.06 -9.02
N VAL A 35 18.35 -13.14 -8.44
CA VAL A 35 19.79 -13.31 -8.19
C VAL A 35 20.05 -14.15 -6.95
N LEU A 36 19.25 -13.95 -5.90
CA LEU A 36 19.36 -14.70 -4.64
C LEU A 36 18.92 -16.16 -4.80
N PHE A 37 17.93 -16.39 -5.65
CA PHE A 37 17.34 -17.72 -5.88
C PHE A 37 17.30 -18.05 -7.38
N PRO A 38 18.45 -18.38 -8.02
CA PRO A 38 18.51 -18.63 -9.45
C PRO A 38 17.72 -19.86 -9.91
N GLY A 39 17.39 -20.78 -8.96
CA GLY A 39 16.52 -21.94 -9.21
C GLY A 39 15.04 -21.62 -9.24
N GLY A 40 14.67 -20.38 -8.90
CA GLY A 40 13.30 -19.91 -8.83
C GLY A 40 12.52 -20.42 -7.62
N ALA A 41 11.44 -19.70 -7.32
CA ALA A 41 10.51 -20.04 -6.22
C ALA A 41 9.57 -21.20 -6.56
N GLU A 42 9.59 -21.70 -7.80
CA GLU A 42 8.66 -22.69 -8.33
C GLU A 42 9.29 -24.07 -8.51
N LYS A 43 10.59 -24.25 -8.22
CA LYS A 43 11.26 -25.53 -8.35
C LYS A 43 10.64 -26.55 -7.39
N ILE A 44 10.01 -27.59 -7.97
CA ILE A 44 9.36 -28.68 -7.23
C ILE A 44 10.40 -29.76 -6.92
N ASP A 45 10.47 -30.18 -5.65
CA ASP A 45 11.23 -31.34 -5.19
C ASP A 45 10.36 -32.18 -4.26
N LEU A 46 9.65 -33.14 -4.82
CA LEU A 46 8.74 -34.01 -4.07
C LEU A 46 9.44 -34.88 -3.02
N MET A 47 10.77 -35.08 -3.13
CA MET A 47 11.55 -35.83 -2.14
C MET A 47 11.79 -34.99 -0.88
N ALA A 48 11.81 -33.67 -1.01
CA ALA A 48 11.95 -32.72 0.08
C ALA A 48 10.61 -32.17 0.60
N ARG A 49 9.48 -32.84 0.32
CA ARG A 49 8.14 -32.43 0.70
C ARG A 49 8.02 -32.19 2.22
N LEU A 50 7.54 -31.02 2.63
CA LEU A 50 7.33 -30.61 4.03
C LEU A 50 8.57 -30.81 4.91
N ALA A 51 9.77 -30.64 4.36
CA ALA A 51 11.00 -30.64 5.13
C ALA A 51 10.98 -29.49 6.16
N LYS A 52 11.40 -29.81 7.40
CA LYS A 52 11.37 -28.86 8.51
C LYS A 52 12.40 -27.72 8.30
N PRO A 53 12.15 -26.52 8.83
CA PRO A 53 13.16 -25.47 8.90
C PRO A 53 14.45 -25.98 9.53
N PHE A 54 15.58 -25.49 9.00
CA PHE A 54 16.94 -25.83 9.46
C PHE A 54 17.35 -27.30 9.33
N ALA A 55 16.55 -28.17 8.72
CA ALA A 55 16.92 -29.57 8.47
C ALA A 55 17.95 -29.72 7.34
N SER A 56 18.02 -28.76 6.40
CA SER A 56 18.98 -28.73 5.31
C SER A 56 19.43 -27.31 5.02
N ALA A 57 20.71 -27.12 4.70
CA ALA A 57 21.23 -25.83 4.24
C ALA A 57 20.62 -25.37 2.90
N ALA A 58 20.12 -26.32 2.08
CA ALA A 58 19.44 -26.00 0.82
C ALA A 58 18.06 -25.38 1.02
N HIS A 59 17.39 -25.62 2.15
CA HIS A 59 16.06 -25.13 2.48
C HIS A 59 16.03 -24.56 3.89
N PRO A 60 16.60 -23.36 4.12
CA PRO A 60 16.77 -22.82 5.47
C PRO A 60 15.47 -22.64 6.25
N LEU A 61 14.39 -22.23 5.56
CA LEU A 61 13.05 -22.06 6.13
C LEU A 61 12.11 -23.26 5.88
N GLY A 62 12.68 -24.38 5.43
CA GLY A 62 11.93 -25.59 5.08
C GLY A 62 11.28 -25.51 3.72
N THR A 63 10.41 -26.48 3.44
CA THR A 63 9.72 -26.62 2.16
C THR A 63 8.20 -26.69 2.33
N ASP A 64 7.49 -26.40 1.25
CA ASP A 64 6.05 -26.47 1.17
C ASP A 64 5.53 -27.89 0.78
N PRO A 65 4.20 -28.10 0.61
CA PRO A 65 3.63 -29.39 0.24
C PRO A 65 4.08 -29.94 -1.11
N LEU A 66 4.66 -29.13 -1.99
CA LEU A 66 5.25 -29.53 -3.27
C LEU A 66 6.78 -29.64 -3.21
N GLY A 67 7.38 -29.48 -2.02
CA GLY A 67 8.83 -29.48 -1.83
C GLY A 67 9.52 -28.20 -2.32
N ARG A 68 8.78 -27.13 -2.59
CA ARG A 68 9.35 -25.82 -3.00
C ARG A 68 9.95 -25.13 -1.80
N ASP A 69 11.05 -24.42 -2.01
CA ASP A 69 11.74 -23.69 -0.93
C ASP A 69 10.89 -22.51 -0.40
N VAL A 70 10.60 -22.51 0.90
CA VAL A 70 9.75 -21.48 1.53
C VAL A 70 10.42 -20.11 1.52
N LEU A 71 11.76 -20.03 1.74
CA LEU A 71 12.47 -18.76 1.71
C LEU A 71 12.43 -18.12 0.32
N ALA A 72 12.73 -18.91 -0.72
CA ALA A 72 12.66 -18.45 -2.11
C ALA A 72 11.25 -17.96 -2.47
N ARG A 73 10.22 -18.69 -2.03
CA ARG A 73 8.81 -18.31 -2.25
C ARG A 73 8.41 -17.04 -1.48
N VAL A 74 8.85 -16.87 -0.24
CA VAL A 74 8.56 -15.65 0.55
C VAL A 74 9.19 -14.44 -0.13
N VAL A 75 10.43 -14.55 -0.60
CA VAL A 75 11.12 -13.44 -1.26
C VAL A 75 10.48 -13.14 -2.63
N ALA A 76 10.25 -14.15 -3.45
CA ALA A 76 9.63 -13.97 -4.77
C ALA A 76 8.17 -13.51 -4.68
N GLY A 77 7.40 -14.06 -3.72
CA GLY A 77 6.00 -13.67 -3.48
C GLY A 77 5.84 -12.21 -3.08
N GLY A 78 6.87 -11.63 -2.46
CA GLY A 78 6.92 -10.21 -2.17
C GLY A 78 6.82 -9.32 -3.40
N LYS A 79 7.26 -9.77 -4.60
CA LYS A 79 7.11 -9.00 -5.85
C LYS A 79 5.65 -8.67 -6.13
N ILE A 80 4.79 -9.68 -6.02
CA ILE A 80 3.36 -9.53 -6.32
C ILE A 80 2.68 -8.69 -5.24
N SER A 81 2.89 -9.00 -3.96
CA SER A 81 2.24 -8.27 -2.87
C SER A 81 2.67 -6.79 -2.82
N LEU A 82 3.95 -6.48 -3.04
CA LEU A 82 4.42 -5.10 -3.15
C LEU A 82 3.90 -4.41 -4.42
N LEU A 83 3.93 -5.09 -5.58
CA LEU A 83 3.42 -4.54 -6.83
C LEU A 83 1.96 -4.14 -6.68
N VAL A 84 1.11 -5.01 -6.14
CA VAL A 84 -0.32 -4.71 -5.90
C VAL A 84 -0.46 -3.55 -4.91
N GLY A 85 0.27 -3.58 -3.80
CA GLY A 85 0.23 -2.53 -2.78
C GLY A 85 0.54 -1.14 -3.36
N PHE A 86 1.64 -1.01 -4.10
CA PHE A 86 2.05 0.27 -4.66
C PHE A 86 1.19 0.72 -5.85
N THR A 87 0.93 -0.18 -6.83
CA THR A 87 0.20 0.21 -8.04
C THR A 87 -1.25 0.59 -7.75
N SER A 88 -1.91 -0.11 -6.83
CA SER A 88 -3.29 0.22 -6.45
C SER A 88 -3.37 1.58 -5.72
N VAL A 89 -2.41 1.89 -4.85
CA VAL A 89 -2.36 3.20 -4.18
C VAL A 89 -2.10 4.32 -5.19
N ILE A 90 -1.14 4.15 -6.09
CA ILE A 90 -0.86 5.15 -7.14
C ILE A 90 -2.11 5.41 -7.98
N GLY A 91 -2.79 4.36 -8.43
CA GLY A 91 -4.04 4.50 -9.18
C GLY A 91 -5.15 5.22 -8.40
N ALA A 92 -5.33 4.86 -7.12
CA ALA A 92 -6.31 5.49 -6.23
C ALA A 92 -6.00 6.98 -5.99
N VAL A 93 -4.71 7.32 -5.83
CA VAL A 93 -4.24 8.71 -5.68
C VAL A 93 -4.52 9.52 -6.94
N ILE A 94 -4.10 9.04 -8.12
CA ILE A 94 -4.29 9.76 -9.37
C ILE A 94 -5.78 10.07 -9.58
N PHE A 95 -6.63 9.07 -9.45
CA PHE A 95 -8.06 9.23 -9.64
C PHE A 95 -8.71 10.06 -8.53
N GLY A 96 -8.44 9.73 -7.25
CA GLY A 96 -9.04 10.40 -6.10
C GLY A 96 -8.61 11.87 -5.98
N VAL A 97 -7.33 12.19 -6.22
CA VAL A 97 -6.84 13.58 -6.20
C VAL A 97 -7.49 14.40 -7.32
N ALA A 98 -7.54 13.86 -8.56
CA ALA A 98 -8.17 14.55 -9.68
C ALA A 98 -9.65 14.87 -9.39
N VAL A 99 -10.40 13.87 -8.94
CA VAL A 99 -11.83 14.01 -8.61
C VAL A 99 -12.03 14.96 -7.42
N GLY A 100 -11.20 14.84 -6.36
CA GLY A 100 -11.25 15.69 -5.18
C GLY A 100 -10.93 17.17 -5.48
N LEU A 101 -9.97 17.43 -6.36
CA LEU A 101 -9.64 18.77 -6.85
C LEU A 101 -10.83 19.42 -7.58
N VAL A 102 -11.44 18.69 -8.51
CA VAL A 102 -12.60 19.18 -9.26
C VAL A 102 -13.79 19.43 -8.33
N ALA A 103 -14.14 18.47 -7.47
CA ALA A 103 -15.23 18.61 -6.51
C ALA A 103 -15.02 19.79 -5.56
N GLY A 104 -13.84 19.93 -4.96
CA GLY A 104 -13.52 20.98 -4.00
C GLY A 104 -13.42 22.37 -4.63
N TYR A 105 -12.89 22.46 -5.86
CA TYR A 105 -12.68 23.74 -6.53
C TYR A 105 -13.96 24.31 -7.13
N TYR A 106 -14.67 23.52 -7.95
CA TYR A 106 -15.87 24.01 -8.66
C TYR A 106 -17.12 24.00 -7.77
N ARG A 107 -17.20 23.12 -6.77
CA ARG A 107 -18.39 22.99 -5.89
C ARG A 107 -19.68 22.62 -6.67
N GLY A 108 -20.82 22.90 -6.04
CA GLY A 108 -22.13 22.77 -6.67
C GLY A 108 -22.48 21.35 -7.11
N PHE A 109 -22.95 21.20 -8.33
CA PHE A 109 -23.43 19.92 -8.87
C PHE A 109 -22.34 18.82 -8.89
N TRP A 110 -21.13 19.14 -9.32
CA TRP A 110 -20.02 18.18 -9.38
C TRP A 110 -19.61 17.67 -8.01
N ASP A 111 -19.55 18.56 -7.03
CA ASP A 111 -19.26 18.20 -5.65
C ASP A 111 -20.35 17.28 -5.09
N MET A 112 -21.61 17.65 -5.27
CA MET A 112 -22.73 16.85 -4.81
C MET A 112 -22.73 15.45 -5.46
N LEU A 113 -22.53 15.35 -6.76
CA LEU A 113 -22.53 14.09 -7.51
C LEU A 113 -21.41 13.16 -7.01
N VAL A 114 -20.18 13.68 -6.97
CA VAL A 114 -19.01 12.91 -6.55
C VAL A 114 -19.15 12.42 -5.10
N MET A 115 -19.61 13.30 -4.19
CA MET A 115 -19.75 12.91 -2.79
C MET A 115 -20.90 11.91 -2.59
N ARG A 116 -21.97 11.96 -3.38
CA ARG A 116 -23.04 10.93 -3.35
C ARG A 116 -22.52 9.55 -3.78
N PHE A 117 -21.74 9.48 -4.86
CA PHE A 117 -21.10 8.20 -5.23
C PHE A 117 -20.15 7.71 -4.15
N ALA A 118 -19.35 8.60 -3.56
CA ALA A 118 -18.48 8.29 -2.45
C ALA A 118 -19.24 7.75 -1.22
N ASP A 119 -20.39 8.36 -0.89
CA ASP A 119 -21.24 7.94 0.24
C ASP A 119 -21.84 6.55 0.00
N ILE A 120 -22.34 6.29 -1.21
CA ILE A 120 -22.90 4.98 -1.59
C ILE A 120 -21.81 3.90 -1.46
N GLN A 121 -20.61 4.17 -1.98
CA GLN A 121 -19.52 3.20 -1.92
C GLN A 121 -19.09 2.91 -0.48
N LEU A 122 -18.98 3.92 0.37
CA LEU A 122 -18.59 3.75 1.78
C LEU A 122 -19.67 3.08 2.64
N ALA A 123 -20.93 3.09 2.20
CA ALA A 123 -21.99 2.34 2.86
C ALA A 123 -21.87 0.82 2.63
N MET A 124 -21.09 0.39 1.64
CA MET A 124 -20.87 -1.02 1.36
C MET A 124 -19.64 -1.55 2.11
N PRO A 125 -19.73 -2.64 2.88
CA PRO A 125 -18.57 -3.32 3.44
C PRO A 125 -17.61 -3.75 2.32
N PHE A 126 -16.30 -3.46 2.47
CA PHE A 126 -15.28 -3.77 1.46
C PHE A 126 -15.33 -5.22 0.97
N ILE A 127 -15.48 -6.18 1.89
CA ILE A 127 -15.53 -7.61 1.54
C ILE A 127 -16.70 -7.91 0.60
N LEU A 128 -17.88 -7.33 0.82
CA LEU A 128 -19.04 -7.53 -0.06
C LEU A 128 -18.81 -6.92 -1.44
N LEU A 129 -18.22 -5.72 -1.50
CA LEU A 129 -17.81 -5.11 -2.76
C LEU A 129 -16.81 -6.00 -3.51
N ALA A 130 -15.82 -6.55 -2.79
CA ALA A 130 -14.79 -7.40 -3.37
C ALA A 130 -15.37 -8.71 -3.94
N ILE A 131 -16.22 -9.41 -3.18
CA ILE A 131 -16.88 -10.64 -3.61
C ILE A 131 -17.73 -10.36 -4.87
N THR A 132 -18.54 -9.30 -4.84
CA THR A 132 -19.41 -8.95 -5.96
C THR A 132 -18.59 -8.61 -7.21
N PHE A 133 -17.53 -7.79 -7.06
CA PHE A 133 -16.68 -7.41 -8.18
C PHE A 133 -15.99 -8.64 -8.80
N ILE A 134 -15.36 -9.47 -7.99
CA ILE A 134 -14.65 -10.67 -8.46
C ILE A 134 -15.61 -11.70 -9.06
N ALA A 135 -16.83 -11.84 -8.53
CA ALA A 135 -17.82 -12.73 -9.09
C ALA A 135 -18.26 -12.33 -10.52
N ILE A 136 -18.23 -11.04 -10.83
CA ILE A 136 -18.61 -10.52 -12.15
C ILE A 136 -17.42 -10.52 -13.13
N VAL A 137 -16.25 -10.05 -12.69
CA VAL A 137 -15.10 -9.78 -13.56
C VAL A 137 -14.09 -10.93 -13.57
N GLY A 138 -14.11 -11.78 -12.55
CA GLY A 138 -13.14 -12.86 -12.32
C GLY A 138 -11.94 -12.43 -11.47
N GLY A 139 -11.30 -13.42 -10.83
CA GLY A 139 -10.07 -13.22 -10.06
C GLY A 139 -8.86 -13.11 -10.98
N SER A 140 -8.08 -12.05 -10.83
CA SER A 140 -6.77 -11.89 -11.50
C SER A 140 -5.98 -10.79 -10.81
N LEU A 141 -4.66 -10.73 -11.05
CA LEU A 141 -3.79 -9.67 -10.54
C LEU A 141 -4.32 -8.27 -10.92
N THR A 142 -4.66 -8.07 -12.18
CA THR A 142 -5.15 -6.78 -12.69
C THR A 142 -6.49 -6.42 -12.05
N ASN A 143 -7.42 -7.37 -11.93
CA ASN A 143 -8.74 -7.12 -11.35
C ASN A 143 -8.63 -6.82 -9.85
N THR A 144 -7.69 -7.45 -9.13
CA THR A 144 -7.39 -7.13 -7.73
C THR A 144 -6.86 -5.70 -7.59
N ILE A 145 -5.95 -5.27 -8.46
CA ILE A 145 -5.45 -3.87 -8.46
C ILE A 145 -6.60 -2.89 -8.74
N ILE A 146 -7.42 -3.15 -9.75
CA ILE A 146 -8.58 -2.28 -10.10
C ILE A 146 -9.57 -2.21 -8.93
N LEU A 147 -9.89 -3.34 -8.32
CA LEU A 147 -10.76 -3.39 -7.14
C LEU A 147 -10.23 -2.50 -5.99
N LEU A 148 -8.93 -2.58 -5.69
CA LEU A 148 -8.32 -1.77 -4.65
C LEU A 148 -8.31 -0.27 -5.02
N ILE A 149 -8.07 0.08 -6.29
CA ILE A 149 -8.19 1.46 -6.78
C ILE A 149 -9.61 1.98 -6.55
N VAL A 150 -10.60 1.22 -7.03
CA VAL A 150 -12.03 1.57 -6.91
C VAL A 150 -12.46 1.64 -5.44
N SER A 151 -11.88 0.84 -4.55
CA SER A 151 -12.25 0.88 -3.14
C SER A 151 -11.67 2.08 -2.38
N GLN A 152 -10.54 2.63 -2.80
CA GLN A 152 -9.77 3.60 -2.01
C GLN A 152 -9.76 5.04 -2.54
N TRP A 153 -10.13 5.29 -3.79
CA TRP A 153 -10.14 6.64 -4.36
C TRP A 153 -10.93 7.66 -3.51
N VAL A 154 -11.98 7.20 -2.84
CA VAL A 154 -12.85 8.04 -2.00
C VAL A 154 -12.09 8.71 -0.87
N GLN A 155 -11.15 8.00 -0.24
CA GLN A 155 -10.34 8.55 0.87
C GLN A 155 -9.50 9.74 0.37
N TYR A 156 -8.86 9.60 -0.80
CA TYR A 156 -8.08 10.68 -1.40
C TYR A 156 -8.97 11.82 -1.89
N ALA A 157 -10.10 11.51 -2.53
CA ALA A 157 -11.04 12.51 -2.99
C ALA A 157 -11.57 13.37 -1.83
N ARG A 158 -11.95 12.77 -0.70
CA ARG A 158 -12.42 13.48 0.50
C ARG A 158 -11.32 14.32 1.16
N LEU A 159 -10.11 13.76 1.30
CA LEU A 159 -8.95 14.48 1.84
C LEU A 159 -8.66 15.73 1.01
N VAL A 160 -8.53 15.56 -0.30
CA VAL A 160 -8.21 16.65 -1.23
C VAL A 160 -9.33 17.67 -1.27
N ARG A 161 -10.59 17.23 -1.40
CA ARG A 161 -11.74 18.15 -1.36
C ARG A 161 -11.76 18.99 -0.10
N GLY A 162 -11.60 18.37 1.08
CA GLY A 162 -11.59 19.10 2.36
C GLY A 162 -10.49 20.15 2.42
N SER A 163 -9.29 19.79 1.99
CA SER A 163 -8.16 20.71 1.95
C SER A 163 -8.35 21.83 0.92
N VAL A 164 -8.90 21.52 -0.26
CA VAL A 164 -9.19 22.53 -1.30
C VAL A 164 -10.23 23.54 -0.82
N LEU A 165 -11.28 23.08 -0.13
CA LEU A 165 -12.31 23.99 0.45
C LEU A 165 -11.69 25.02 1.40
N THR A 166 -10.67 24.64 2.17
CA THR A 166 -9.95 25.56 3.08
C THR A 166 -8.97 26.44 2.32
N LEU A 167 -8.20 25.86 1.39
CA LEU A 167 -7.16 26.61 0.67
C LEU A 167 -7.73 27.66 -0.29
N ARG A 168 -8.85 27.39 -0.94
CA ARG A 168 -9.45 28.29 -1.91
C ARG A 168 -9.90 29.64 -1.33
N GLU A 169 -10.12 29.69 -0.02
CA GLU A 169 -10.50 30.92 0.72
C GLU A 169 -9.27 31.69 1.25
N ARG A 170 -8.06 31.19 1.00
CA ARG A 170 -6.82 31.86 1.40
C ARG A 170 -6.53 33.07 0.50
N GLU A 171 -5.94 34.09 1.07
CA GLU A 171 -5.65 35.38 0.40
C GLU A 171 -4.86 35.24 -0.91
N PHE A 172 -3.88 34.33 -0.95
CA PHE A 172 -3.07 34.12 -2.16
C PHE A 172 -3.89 33.52 -3.33
N ILE A 173 -4.92 32.70 -3.06
CA ILE A 173 -5.82 32.19 -4.08
C ILE A 173 -6.81 33.27 -4.52
N LEU A 174 -7.34 34.04 -3.57
CA LEU A 174 -8.24 35.15 -3.88
C LEU A 174 -7.53 36.22 -4.72
N SER A 175 -6.29 36.55 -4.38
CA SER A 175 -5.45 37.47 -5.16
C SER A 175 -5.18 36.94 -6.58
N ALA A 176 -4.85 35.67 -6.72
CA ALA A 176 -4.64 35.03 -8.03
C ALA A 176 -5.90 35.12 -8.91
N ARG A 177 -7.09 34.92 -8.34
CA ARG A 177 -8.38 35.12 -9.04
C ARG A 177 -8.62 36.58 -9.42
N ALA A 178 -8.36 37.50 -8.51
CA ALA A 178 -8.59 38.95 -8.75
C ALA A 178 -7.77 39.46 -9.94
N ILE A 179 -6.54 38.95 -10.14
CA ILE A 179 -5.69 39.30 -11.30
C ILE A 179 -5.96 38.46 -12.55
N GLY A 180 -7.01 37.62 -12.54
CA GLY A 180 -7.47 36.86 -13.72
C GLY A 180 -6.67 35.62 -14.06
N VAL A 181 -5.97 34.98 -13.10
CA VAL A 181 -5.30 33.69 -13.33
C VAL A 181 -6.33 32.62 -13.66
N LYS A 182 -6.09 31.86 -14.72
CA LYS A 182 -7.00 30.78 -15.19
C LYS A 182 -7.14 29.66 -14.14
N ASP A 183 -8.32 29.12 -13.96
CA ASP A 183 -8.65 28.10 -12.95
C ASP A 183 -7.69 26.89 -12.95
N TRP A 184 -7.36 26.35 -14.13
CA TRP A 184 -6.44 25.21 -14.23
C TRP A 184 -5.03 25.52 -13.68
N ARG A 185 -4.56 26.79 -13.84
CA ARG A 185 -3.29 27.22 -13.23
C ARG A 185 -3.41 27.35 -11.72
N ILE A 186 -4.52 27.87 -11.21
CA ILE A 186 -4.79 27.92 -9.77
C ILE A 186 -4.76 26.50 -9.19
N ILE A 187 -5.44 25.55 -9.84
CA ILE A 187 -5.49 24.15 -9.40
C ILE A 187 -4.10 23.51 -9.40
N LEU A 188 -3.38 23.57 -10.53
CA LEU A 188 -2.12 22.83 -10.68
C LEU A 188 -0.92 23.52 -10.02
N GLN A 189 -0.88 24.86 -9.99
CA GLN A 189 0.29 25.61 -9.51
C GLN A 189 0.13 26.11 -8.07
N HIS A 190 -1.10 26.27 -7.59
CA HIS A 190 -1.34 26.82 -6.26
C HIS A 190 -1.99 25.81 -5.30
N LEU A 191 -3.00 25.06 -5.74
CA LEU A 191 -3.67 24.10 -4.86
C LEU A 191 -2.89 22.77 -4.76
N LEU A 192 -2.62 22.12 -5.88
CA LEU A 192 -1.99 20.80 -5.91
C LEU A 192 -0.66 20.71 -5.13
N PRO A 193 0.28 21.68 -5.22
CA PRO A 193 1.51 21.60 -4.44
C PRO A 193 1.30 21.63 -2.92
N ASN A 194 0.25 22.34 -2.46
CA ASN A 194 -0.10 22.39 -1.04
C ASN A 194 -0.78 21.11 -0.52
N LEU A 195 -1.22 20.23 -1.42
CA LEU A 195 -1.89 18.96 -1.09
C LEU A 195 -0.91 17.78 -1.07
N ILE A 196 0.28 17.93 -1.64
CA ILE A 196 1.26 16.85 -1.79
C ILE A 196 1.60 16.24 -0.42
N GLY A 197 1.84 17.03 0.61
CA GLY A 197 2.19 16.56 1.94
C GLY A 197 1.14 15.61 2.53
N PRO A 198 -0.10 16.06 2.75
CA PRO A 198 -1.18 15.20 3.24
C PRO A 198 -1.45 13.97 2.38
N VAL A 199 -1.35 14.09 1.04
CA VAL A 199 -1.56 12.97 0.12
C VAL A 199 -0.46 11.92 0.27
N ILE A 200 0.82 12.31 0.35
CA ILE A 200 1.93 11.34 0.52
C ILE A 200 1.81 10.61 1.86
N VAL A 201 1.45 11.30 2.94
CA VAL A 201 1.22 10.65 4.25
C VAL A 201 0.13 9.59 4.15
N LEU A 202 -1.00 9.91 3.52
CA LEU A 202 -2.08 8.93 3.32
C LEU A 202 -1.65 7.78 2.39
N MET A 203 -0.81 8.07 1.37
CA MET A 203 -0.26 7.03 0.48
C MET A 203 0.56 6.00 1.24
N THR A 204 1.48 6.41 2.09
CA THR A 204 2.36 5.48 2.81
C THR A 204 1.56 4.53 3.69
N LEU A 205 0.56 5.02 4.42
CA LEU A 205 -0.32 4.21 5.24
C LEU A 205 -1.19 3.24 4.39
N ASN A 206 -1.67 3.72 3.24
CA ASN A 206 -2.50 2.90 2.37
C ASN A 206 -1.73 1.81 1.62
N VAL A 207 -0.42 1.96 1.36
CA VAL A 207 0.38 0.86 0.79
C VAL A 207 0.40 -0.33 1.75
N ALA A 208 0.65 -0.09 3.04
CA ALA A 208 0.61 -1.13 4.07
C ALA A 208 -0.77 -1.80 4.15
N ASN A 209 -1.83 -1.00 4.14
CA ASN A 209 -3.20 -1.50 4.16
C ASN A 209 -3.56 -2.33 2.90
N ASN A 210 -3.10 -1.91 1.71
CA ASN A 210 -3.37 -2.64 0.47
C ASN A 210 -2.64 -3.98 0.39
N ILE A 211 -1.44 -4.10 0.97
CA ILE A 211 -0.76 -5.39 1.11
C ILE A 211 -1.59 -6.33 1.98
N LEU A 212 -2.17 -5.84 3.09
CA LEU A 212 -3.06 -6.64 3.94
C LEU A 212 -4.35 -7.03 3.23
N LEU A 213 -4.97 -6.11 2.48
CA LEU A 213 -6.20 -6.36 1.74
C LEU A 213 -5.97 -7.37 0.60
N GLU A 214 -4.88 -7.20 -0.19
CA GLU A 214 -4.49 -8.15 -1.24
C GLU A 214 -4.30 -9.54 -0.64
N SER A 215 -3.49 -9.64 0.43
CA SER A 215 -3.21 -10.91 1.08
C SER A 215 -4.48 -11.57 1.63
N SER A 216 -5.40 -10.78 2.18
CA SER A 216 -6.70 -11.27 2.67
C SER A 216 -7.58 -11.77 1.52
N LEU A 217 -7.65 -11.04 0.40
CA LEU A 217 -8.42 -11.45 -0.79
C LEU A 217 -7.85 -12.73 -1.39
N THR A 218 -6.53 -12.80 -1.54
CA THR A 218 -5.86 -13.98 -2.09
C THR A 218 -6.00 -15.20 -1.15
N PHE A 219 -5.89 -14.98 0.17
CA PHE A 219 -6.15 -16.02 1.17
C PHE A 219 -7.58 -16.60 1.07
N LEU A 220 -8.57 -15.77 0.74
CA LEU A 220 -9.97 -16.17 0.54
C LEU A 220 -10.21 -16.77 -0.86
N GLY A 221 -9.20 -16.84 -1.73
CA GLY A 221 -9.33 -17.34 -3.10
C GLY A 221 -9.96 -16.34 -4.09
N LEU A 222 -10.03 -15.05 -3.70
CA LEU A 222 -10.61 -13.97 -4.50
C LEU A 222 -9.55 -13.08 -5.18
N GLY A 223 -8.26 -13.35 -4.93
CA GLY A 223 -7.16 -12.49 -5.36
C GLY A 223 -6.44 -12.98 -6.61
N VAL A 224 -5.13 -13.07 -6.48
CA VAL A 224 -4.19 -13.45 -7.55
C VAL A 224 -4.31 -14.96 -7.84
N ASP A 225 -3.99 -15.35 -9.09
CA ASP A 225 -3.95 -16.74 -9.52
C ASP A 225 -3.05 -17.58 -8.57
N PRO A 226 -3.54 -18.75 -8.09
CA PRO A 226 -2.78 -19.63 -7.17
C PRO A 226 -1.42 -20.09 -7.70
N THR A 227 -1.21 -20.08 -9.03
CA THR A 227 0.08 -20.44 -9.63
C THR A 227 1.15 -19.36 -9.42
N ILE A 228 0.76 -18.12 -9.19
CA ILE A 228 1.67 -17.00 -8.99
C ILE A 228 1.99 -16.88 -7.49
N PRO A 229 3.27 -16.97 -7.09
CA PRO A 229 3.63 -16.83 -5.68
C PRO A 229 3.30 -15.43 -5.16
N SER A 230 2.51 -15.36 -4.08
CA SER A 230 2.22 -14.15 -3.30
C SER A 230 2.14 -14.52 -1.82
N TRP A 231 2.34 -13.57 -0.94
CA TRP A 231 2.27 -13.85 0.51
C TRP A 231 0.89 -14.35 0.93
N GLY A 232 -0.18 -13.76 0.37
CA GLY A 232 -1.56 -14.19 0.62
C GLY A 232 -1.83 -15.62 0.13
N GLY A 233 -1.32 -15.97 -1.07
CA GLY A 233 -1.43 -17.34 -1.62
C GLY A 233 -0.68 -18.36 -0.78
N MET A 234 0.53 -18.03 -0.31
CA MET A 234 1.28 -18.91 0.59
C MET A 234 0.56 -19.13 1.92
N LEU A 235 -0.09 -18.13 2.48
CA LEU A 235 -0.94 -18.29 3.67
C LEU A 235 -2.12 -19.22 3.40
N ALA A 236 -2.78 -19.10 2.24
CA ALA A 236 -3.87 -19.97 1.83
C ALA A 236 -3.42 -21.43 1.69
N ASP A 237 -2.28 -21.65 1.02
CA ASP A 237 -1.66 -22.98 0.88
C ASP A 237 -1.33 -23.60 2.24
N GLY A 238 -0.77 -22.80 3.15
CA GLY A 238 -0.28 -23.25 4.43
C GLY A 238 -1.35 -23.54 5.48
N ARG A 239 -2.58 -22.99 5.34
CA ARG A 239 -3.62 -23.10 6.39
C ARG A 239 -3.98 -24.54 6.77
N THR A 240 -3.96 -25.45 5.82
CA THR A 240 -4.27 -26.87 6.04
C THR A 240 -3.14 -27.63 6.74
N TYR A 241 -1.94 -27.05 6.79
CA TYR A 241 -0.74 -27.64 7.35
C TYR A 241 -0.28 -26.98 8.66
N LEU A 242 -1.09 -26.11 9.27
CA LEU A 242 -0.69 -25.36 10.48
C LEU A 242 -0.25 -26.26 11.63
N GLN A 243 -0.83 -27.45 11.80
CA GLN A 243 -0.47 -28.39 12.84
C GLN A 243 0.78 -29.23 12.52
N THR A 244 1.09 -29.43 11.25
CA THR A 244 2.16 -30.34 10.79
C THR A 244 3.34 -29.61 10.19
N ALA A 245 3.12 -28.48 9.53
CA ALA A 245 4.11 -27.66 8.82
C ALA A 245 3.82 -26.16 8.98
N TRP A 246 3.81 -25.70 10.24
CA TRP A 246 3.47 -24.31 10.61
C TRP A 246 4.31 -23.26 9.87
N TRP A 247 5.53 -23.58 9.47
CA TRP A 247 6.46 -22.66 8.81
C TRP A 247 5.96 -22.17 7.44
N VAL A 248 5.13 -22.97 6.75
CA VAL A 248 4.57 -22.62 5.45
C VAL A 248 3.66 -21.38 5.55
N SER A 249 3.00 -21.17 6.71
CA SER A 249 2.16 -19.99 6.96
C SER A 249 2.87 -18.90 7.77
N VAL A 250 3.71 -19.28 8.75
CA VAL A 250 4.33 -18.32 9.66
C VAL A 250 5.31 -17.40 8.92
N PHE A 251 6.15 -17.91 8.04
CA PHE A 251 7.15 -17.09 7.35
C PHE A 251 6.54 -16.06 6.39
N PRO A 252 5.55 -16.38 5.52
CA PRO A 252 4.89 -15.35 4.74
C PRO A 252 4.09 -14.38 5.62
N GLY A 253 3.48 -14.84 6.71
CA GLY A 253 2.83 -13.97 7.70
C GLY A 253 3.80 -12.98 8.34
N LEU A 254 5.00 -13.42 8.70
CA LEU A 254 6.07 -12.55 9.21
C LEU A 254 6.54 -11.56 8.14
N ALA A 255 6.65 -11.96 6.88
CA ALA A 255 7.00 -11.04 5.79
C ALA A 255 5.97 -9.92 5.64
N ILE A 256 4.67 -10.24 5.69
CA ILE A 256 3.59 -9.24 5.70
C ILE A 256 3.73 -8.33 6.92
N LEU A 257 3.85 -8.91 8.12
CA LEU A 257 3.97 -8.17 9.39
C LEU A 257 5.11 -7.15 9.33
N LEU A 258 6.32 -7.60 8.96
CA LEU A 258 7.51 -6.76 8.94
C LEU A 258 7.43 -5.67 7.87
N THR A 259 6.83 -5.98 6.71
CA THR A 259 6.61 -5.00 5.64
C THR A 259 5.63 -3.92 6.07
N VAL A 260 4.48 -4.32 6.61
CA VAL A 260 3.44 -3.41 7.09
C VAL A 260 3.96 -2.56 8.25
N LEU A 261 4.68 -3.16 9.20
CA LEU A 261 5.31 -2.42 10.30
C LEU A 261 6.32 -1.39 9.77
N GLY A 262 7.20 -1.79 8.86
CA GLY A 262 8.19 -0.90 8.27
C GLY A 262 7.56 0.29 7.55
N LEU A 263 6.53 0.04 6.73
CA LEU A 263 5.80 1.08 5.99
C LEU A 263 5.02 2.01 6.92
N ASN A 264 4.38 1.49 7.97
CA ASN A 264 3.64 2.31 8.94
C ASN A 264 4.60 3.22 9.73
N LEU A 265 5.72 2.71 10.22
CA LEU A 265 6.73 3.52 10.92
C LEU A 265 7.28 4.65 10.02
N LEU A 266 7.51 4.37 8.73
CA LEU A 266 7.89 5.40 7.77
C LEU A 266 6.78 6.42 7.53
N GLY A 267 5.53 5.96 7.45
CA GLY A 267 4.36 6.81 7.29
C GLY A 267 4.16 7.76 8.46
N ASP A 268 4.27 7.27 9.68
CA ASP A 268 4.15 8.07 10.92
C ASP A 268 5.27 9.10 11.02
N TRP A 269 6.52 8.69 10.78
CA TRP A 269 7.64 9.64 10.73
C TRP A 269 7.44 10.72 9.66
N LEU A 270 6.93 10.35 8.48
CA LEU A 270 6.66 11.29 7.39
C LEU A 270 5.56 12.28 7.77
N ARG A 271 4.50 11.80 8.43
CA ARG A 271 3.43 12.63 8.97
C ARG A 271 3.98 13.67 9.95
N ASP A 272 4.75 13.24 10.94
CA ASP A 272 5.35 14.13 11.94
C ASP A 272 6.33 15.14 11.32
N SER A 273 7.04 14.71 10.27
CA SER A 273 7.99 15.56 9.56
C SER A 273 7.32 16.63 8.71
N LEU A 274 6.13 16.36 8.17
CA LEU A 274 5.36 17.25 7.31
C LEU A 274 4.34 18.12 8.10
N ASP A 275 4.08 17.80 9.37
CA ASP A 275 3.16 18.58 10.21
C ASP A 275 3.82 19.91 10.63
N PRO A 276 3.31 21.07 10.16
CA PRO A 276 3.84 22.38 10.54
C PRO A 276 3.46 22.80 11.96
N THR A 277 2.44 22.17 12.58
CA THR A 277 1.90 22.57 13.88
C THR A 277 2.61 21.91 15.06
N GLY A 278 3.27 20.79 14.88
CA GLY A 278 4.04 20.08 15.91
C GLY A 278 5.27 20.84 16.45
N ARG A 279 5.54 22.05 15.97
CA ARG A 279 6.70 22.88 16.41
C ARG A 279 6.47 23.69 17.68
N THR A 280 5.25 23.71 18.23
CA THR A 280 4.89 24.62 19.35
C THR A 280 4.69 23.92 20.69
N SER A 281 4.87 22.59 20.79
CA SER A 281 4.59 21.83 22.03
C SER A 281 5.75 20.98 22.55
N ARG A 282 7.01 21.42 22.35
CA ARG A 282 8.17 20.89 23.08
C ARG A 282 9.12 21.99 23.48
#